data_c61d97c12b9fa7680637eca3f034936f
#
_entry.id   c61d97c12b9fa7680637eca3f034936f
#
_cell.length_a   1.000
_cell.length_b   1.000
_cell.length_c   1.000
_cell.angle_alpha   90.00
_cell.angle_beta   90.00
_cell.angle_gamma   90.00
#
_symmetry.space_group_name_H-M   'P 1'
#
loop_
_entity.id
_entity.type
_entity.pdbx_description
1 polymer ?
#
loop_
_entity_poly.entity_id
_entity_poly.type
_entity_poly.pdbx_seq_one_letter_code
_entity_poly.pdbx_strand_id
1 'polypeptide(L)'
;MVIYIDIDETICRSPDVPDYTVSYPITENIQKANALYDEGHTIVYWTARGAKTGIDWREHTEKQFKEWGVKYHELKLNKPYYDLFIDDKNMNTLNWDNNFIQEIGDDN
;
A
#
# COMPACT_ATOMS: atom_id res chain seq x y z
N MET A 1 -2.82 7.53 -13.74
CA MET A 1 -3.29 8.30 -12.55
C MET A 1 -2.38 8.07 -11.35
N VAL A 2 -2.56 8.88 -10.32
CA VAL A 2 -1.84 8.70 -9.06
C VAL A 2 -2.67 7.79 -8.15
N ILE A 3 -2.07 6.69 -7.69
CA ILE A 3 -2.75 5.71 -6.86
C ILE A 3 -2.02 5.59 -5.53
N TYR A 4 -2.74 5.84 -4.43
CA TYR A 4 -2.23 5.64 -3.07
C TYR A 4 -2.62 4.26 -2.59
N ILE A 5 -1.66 3.51 -2.07
CA ILE A 5 -1.86 2.13 -1.60
C ILE A 5 -1.37 2.03 -0.16
N ASP A 6 -2.19 1.46 0.71
CA ASP A 6 -1.80 1.13 2.07
C ASP A 6 -0.85 -0.09 2.09
N ILE A 7 -0.17 -0.31 3.19
CA ILE A 7 0.82 -1.39 3.31
C ILE A 7 0.24 -2.56 4.11
N ASP A 8 0.11 -2.39 5.42
CA ASP A 8 -0.32 -3.48 6.32
C ASP A 8 -1.76 -3.87 6.06
N GLU A 9 -2.02 -5.18 5.97
CA GLU A 9 -3.31 -5.77 5.62
C GLU A 9 -3.79 -5.41 4.19
N THR A 10 -2.89 -4.89 3.36
CA THR A 10 -3.15 -4.58 1.94
C THR A 10 -2.18 -5.29 1.02
N ILE A 11 -0.86 -5.11 1.20
CA ILE A 11 0.15 -5.84 0.43
C ILE A 11 0.95 -6.81 1.30
N CYS A 12 0.71 -6.82 2.60
CA CYS A 12 1.33 -7.76 3.52
C CYS A 12 0.40 -8.02 4.69
N ARG A 13 0.63 -9.13 5.38
CA ARG A 13 0.00 -9.43 6.66
C ARG A 13 0.95 -9.05 7.76
N SER A 14 0.46 -8.35 8.77
CA SER A 14 1.20 -8.02 9.97
C SER A 14 0.47 -8.59 11.18
N PRO A 15 1.20 -9.14 12.16
CA PRO A 15 0.56 -9.69 13.36
C PRO A 15 -0.07 -8.57 14.20
N ASP A 16 -0.98 -8.93 15.09
CA ASP A 16 -1.70 -7.99 15.97
C ASP A 16 -0.76 -7.18 16.87
N VAL A 17 0.42 -7.70 17.15
CA VAL A 17 1.46 -6.96 17.87
C VAL A 17 2.19 -6.08 16.84
N PRO A 18 2.44 -4.78 17.14
CA PRO A 18 3.04 -3.87 16.16
C PRO A 18 4.54 -4.14 15.94
N ASP A 19 4.86 -5.34 15.52
CA ASP A 19 6.21 -5.74 15.11
C ASP A 19 6.21 -6.01 13.61
N TYR A 20 6.53 -4.97 12.83
CA TYR A 20 6.54 -5.06 11.37
C TYR A 20 7.70 -5.91 10.83
N THR A 21 8.62 -6.34 11.71
CA THR A 21 9.73 -7.22 11.29
C THR A 21 9.26 -8.63 10.93
N VAL A 22 8.08 -9.05 11.45
CA VAL A 22 7.50 -10.35 11.18
C VAL A 22 6.38 -10.31 10.13
N SER A 23 6.20 -9.18 9.45
CA SER A 23 5.25 -9.07 8.35
C SER A 23 5.65 -9.98 7.20
N TYR A 24 4.66 -10.53 6.49
CA TYR A 24 4.92 -11.35 5.31
C TYR A 24 4.06 -10.87 4.11
N PRO A 25 4.57 -11.01 2.88
CA PRO A 25 3.92 -10.43 1.71
C PRO A 25 2.64 -11.17 1.31
N ILE A 26 1.65 -10.39 0.83
CA ILE A 26 0.51 -10.92 0.09
C ILE A 26 0.88 -10.81 -1.38
N THR A 27 1.49 -11.85 -1.91
CA THR A 27 2.09 -11.84 -3.26
C THR A 27 1.09 -11.45 -4.33
N GLU A 28 -0.14 -11.95 -4.26
CA GLU A 28 -1.19 -11.63 -5.22
C GLU A 28 -1.46 -10.12 -5.28
N ASN A 29 -1.53 -9.45 -4.14
CA ASN A 29 -1.80 -8.02 -4.09
C ASN A 29 -0.59 -7.19 -4.54
N ILE A 30 0.63 -7.64 -4.22
CA ILE A 30 1.84 -7.01 -4.73
C ILE A 30 1.87 -7.09 -6.26
N GLN A 31 1.50 -8.22 -6.84
CA GLN A 31 1.42 -8.38 -8.29
C GLN A 31 0.40 -7.43 -8.92
N LYS A 32 -0.75 -7.25 -8.29
CA LYS A 32 -1.75 -6.27 -8.74
C LYS A 32 -1.20 -4.85 -8.74
N ALA A 33 -0.53 -4.46 -7.65
CA ALA A 33 0.08 -3.13 -7.54
C ALA A 33 1.19 -2.93 -8.58
N ASN A 34 2.05 -3.94 -8.76
CA ASN A 34 3.12 -3.88 -9.74
C ASN A 34 2.60 -3.79 -11.16
N ALA A 35 1.48 -4.45 -11.47
CA ALA A 35 0.84 -4.34 -12.78
C ALA A 35 0.38 -2.90 -13.04
N LEU A 36 -0.17 -2.22 -12.04
CA LEU A 36 -0.56 -0.82 -12.16
C LEU A 36 0.66 0.08 -12.38
N TYR A 37 1.77 -0.21 -11.72
CA TYR A 37 3.03 0.49 -11.97
C TYR A 37 3.48 0.31 -13.42
N ASP A 38 3.46 -0.93 -13.92
CA ASP A 38 3.89 -1.26 -15.28
C ASP A 38 2.97 -0.63 -16.35
N GLU A 39 1.71 -0.39 -16.02
CA GLU A 39 0.75 0.29 -16.91
C GLU A 39 0.94 1.81 -16.96
N GLY A 40 1.87 2.35 -16.18
CA GLY A 40 2.21 3.77 -16.20
C GLY A 40 1.56 4.62 -15.12
N HIS A 41 0.86 4.02 -14.17
CA HIS A 41 0.32 4.76 -13.02
C HIS A 41 1.43 5.16 -12.05
N THR A 42 1.25 6.28 -11.39
CA THR A 42 2.14 6.71 -10.30
C THR A 42 1.70 6.03 -9.01
N ILE A 43 2.55 5.22 -8.43
CA ILE A 43 2.25 4.42 -7.24
C ILE A 43 2.88 5.05 -6.01
N VAL A 44 2.04 5.41 -5.03
CA VAL A 44 2.48 5.97 -3.75
C VAL A 44 1.98 5.06 -2.64
N TYR A 45 2.91 4.47 -1.88
CA TYR A 45 2.55 3.74 -0.67
C TYR A 45 2.48 4.71 0.50
N TRP A 46 1.41 4.64 1.28
CA TRP A 46 1.17 5.52 2.41
C TRP A 46 0.79 4.70 3.63
N THR A 47 1.53 4.85 4.72
CA THR A 47 1.43 3.96 5.88
C THR A 47 1.33 4.71 7.19
N ALA A 48 0.57 4.12 8.13
CA ALA A 48 0.51 4.57 9.51
C ALA A 48 1.58 3.93 10.40
N ARG A 49 2.53 3.16 9.82
CA ARG A 49 3.63 2.59 10.60
C ARG A 49 4.37 3.68 11.36
N GLY A 50 4.46 3.52 12.68
CA GLY A 50 5.13 4.48 13.55
C GLY A 50 4.27 5.67 13.97
N ALA A 51 3.06 5.82 13.47
CA ALA A 51 2.20 6.96 13.79
C ALA A 51 1.86 7.05 15.28
N LYS A 52 1.68 5.91 15.95
CA LYS A 52 1.38 5.87 17.39
C LYS A 52 2.63 5.90 18.26
N THR A 53 3.70 5.25 17.84
CA THR A 53 4.89 5.02 18.67
C THR A 53 6.00 6.04 18.45
N GLY A 54 5.96 6.75 17.31
CA GLY A 54 7.04 7.63 16.90
C GLY A 54 8.28 6.93 16.38
N ILE A 55 8.24 5.59 16.25
CA ILE A 55 9.36 4.82 15.68
C ILE A 55 9.42 5.08 14.17
N ASP A 56 10.61 5.37 13.66
CA ASP A 56 10.82 5.56 12.22
C ASP A 56 10.97 4.20 11.54
N TRP A 57 9.95 3.82 10.76
CA TRP A 57 9.92 2.55 10.05
C TRP A 57 10.31 2.67 8.56
N ARG A 58 10.78 3.83 8.13
CA ARG A 58 11.09 4.05 6.71
C ARG A 58 12.12 3.06 6.16
N GLU A 59 13.28 3.00 6.78
CA GLU A 59 14.37 2.14 6.31
C GLU A 59 13.96 0.66 6.28
N HIS A 60 13.28 0.21 7.33
CA HIS A 60 12.80 -1.16 7.41
C HIS A 60 11.76 -1.46 6.33
N THR A 61 10.84 -0.54 6.07
CA THR A 61 9.81 -0.68 5.05
C THR A 61 10.41 -0.72 3.65
N GLU A 62 11.37 0.14 3.37
CA GLU A 62 12.09 0.14 2.08
C GLU A 62 12.81 -1.17 1.85
N LYS A 63 13.41 -1.75 2.89
CA LYS A 63 14.07 -3.05 2.83
C LYS A 63 13.06 -4.16 2.50
N GLN A 64 11.90 -4.16 3.16
CA GLN A 64 10.83 -5.12 2.87
C GLN A 64 10.35 -4.99 1.42
N PHE A 65 10.17 -3.77 0.91
CA PHE A 65 9.76 -3.54 -0.47
C PHE A 65 10.77 -4.13 -1.45
N LYS A 66 12.05 -3.97 -1.18
CA LYS A 66 13.11 -4.55 -2.00
C LYS A 66 13.06 -6.08 -1.97
N GLU A 67 12.89 -6.66 -0.80
CA GLU A 67 12.81 -8.12 -0.62
C GLU A 67 11.58 -8.71 -1.31
N TRP A 68 10.45 -8.00 -1.29
CA TRP A 68 9.19 -8.47 -1.86
C TRP A 68 9.01 -8.09 -3.33
N GLY A 69 9.94 -7.37 -3.92
CA GLY A 69 9.86 -6.96 -5.32
C GLY A 69 8.77 -5.92 -5.58
N VAL A 70 8.48 -5.05 -4.62
CA VAL A 70 7.46 -4.01 -4.75
C VAL A 70 7.98 -2.88 -5.62
N LYS A 71 7.22 -2.52 -6.66
CA LYS A 71 7.50 -1.39 -7.53
C LYS A 71 6.72 -0.18 -7.10
N TYR A 72 7.37 0.97 -6.93
CA TYR A 72 6.70 2.18 -6.45
C TYR A 72 7.50 3.42 -6.80
N HIS A 73 6.84 4.58 -6.75
CA HIS A 73 7.47 5.87 -6.97
C HIS A 73 7.78 6.59 -5.67
N GLU A 74 6.92 6.46 -4.68
CA GLU A 74 7.07 7.16 -3.41
C GLU A 74 6.56 6.33 -2.25
N LEU A 75 7.22 6.46 -1.10
CA LEU A 75 6.77 5.91 0.18
C LEU A 75 6.54 7.07 1.14
N LYS A 76 5.30 7.23 1.60
CA LYS A 76 4.92 8.23 2.59
C LYS A 76 4.59 7.59 3.93
N LEU A 77 5.15 8.12 4.98
CA LEU A 77 4.82 7.77 6.36
C LEU A 77 3.79 8.76 6.90
N ASN A 78 3.46 8.62 8.18
CA ASN A 78 2.55 9.53 8.90
C ASN A 78 1.12 9.55 8.38
N LYS A 79 0.65 8.44 7.83
CA LYS A 79 -0.78 8.28 7.58
C LYS A 79 -1.50 8.37 8.92
N PRO A 80 -2.59 9.16 9.03
CA PRO A 80 -3.33 9.23 10.28
C PRO A 80 -3.82 7.86 10.75
N TYR A 81 -3.73 7.60 12.04
CA TYR A 81 -4.38 6.43 12.62
C TYR A 81 -5.87 6.70 12.74
N TYR A 82 -6.70 5.78 12.23
CA TYR A 82 -8.16 5.92 12.26
C TYR A 82 -8.82 4.53 12.33
N ASP A 83 -10.08 4.51 12.71
CA ASP A 83 -10.88 3.28 12.72
C ASP A 83 -11.62 3.08 11.39
N LEU A 84 -12.02 4.16 10.73
CA LEU A 84 -12.77 4.13 9.48
C LEU A 84 -12.42 5.33 8.61
N PHE A 85 -12.16 5.08 7.34
CA PHE A 85 -11.90 6.11 6.34
C PHE A 85 -13.04 6.12 5.32
N ILE A 86 -13.75 7.25 5.23
CA ILE A 86 -14.82 7.44 4.24
C ILE A 86 -14.34 8.48 3.23
N ASP A 87 -14.29 8.11 1.97
CA ASP A 87 -13.77 8.95 0.90
C ASP A 87 -14.42 8.52 -0.41
N ASP A 88 -14.53 9.44 -1.37
CA ASP A 88 -15.13 9.18 -2.68
C ASP A 88 -14.20 8.48 -3.67
N LYS A 89 -12.90 8.45 -3.40
CA LYS A 89 -11.88 7.91 -4.32
C LYS A 89 -11.12 6.75 -3.70
N ASN A 90 -11.85 5.81 -3.13
CA ASN A 90 -11.23 4.69 -2.44
C ASN A 90 -11.74 3.35 -2.95
N MET A 91 -10.91 2.33 -2.72
CA MET A 91 -11.25 0.93 -2.99
C MET A 91 -10.77 0.11 -1.81
N ASN A 92 -11.64 -0.72 -1.26
CA ASN A 92 -11.25 -1.62 -0.19
C ASN A 92 -10.39 -2.75 -0.75
N THR A 93 -9.37 -3.16 -0.01
CA THR A 93 -8.46 -4.24 -0.41
C THR A 93 -9.21 -5.51 -0.81
N LEU A 94 -10.31 -5.84 -0.13
CA LEU A 94 -11.11 -7.03 -0.41
C LEU A 94 -11.80 -6.97 -1.77
N ASN A 95 -11.98 -5.78 -2.33
CA ASN A 95 -12.63 -5.55 -3.61
C ASN A 95 -11.65 -5.07 -4.68
N TRP A 96 -10.36 -5.28 -4.46
CA TRP A 96 -9.33 -4.80 -5.36
C TRP A 96 -9.45 -5.45 -6.73
N ASP A 97 -9.76 -4.64 -7.73
CA ASP A 97 -9.96 -5.06 -9.12
C ASP A 97 -9.26 -4.07 -10.06
N ASN A 98 -8.18 -4.50 -10.68
CA ASN A 98 -7.42 -3.67 -11.62
C ASN A 98 -8.24 -3.30 -12.86
N ASN A 99 -9.18 -4.13 -13.29
CA ASN A 99 -10.04 -3.82 -14.41
C ASN A 99 -10.92 -2.60 -14.11
N PHE A 100 -11.47 -2.55 -12.90
CA PHE A 100 -12.26 -1.40 -12.47
C PHE A 100 -11.40 -0.13 -12.37
N ILE A 101 -10.17 -0.26 -11.89
CA ILE A 101 -9.20 0.85 -11.82
C ILE A 101 -8.90 1.39 -13.23
N GLN A 102 -8.73 0.50 -14.19
CA GLN A 102 -8.50 0.89 -15.60
C GLN A 102 -9.68 1.67 -16.15
N GLU A 103 -10.91 1.23 -15.88
CA GLU A 103 -12.13 1.92 -16.31
C GLU A 103 -12.21 3.34 -15.76
N ILE A 104 -11.87 3.55 -14.49
CA ILE A 104 -11.83 4.88 -13.87
C ILE A 104 -10.82 5.76 -14.59
N GLY A 105 -9.64 5.23 -14.92
CA GLY A 105 -8.61 5.95 -15.64
C GLY A 105 -9.04 6.34 -17.05
N ASP A 106 -9.77 5.46 -17.75
CA ASP A 106 -10.24 5.70 -19.11
C ASP A 106 -11.33 6.79 -19.16
N ASP A 107 -12.10 6.95 -18.08
CA ASP A 107 -13.17 7.96 -17.98
C ASP A 107 -12.62 9.38 -17.72
N ASN A 108 -11.35 9.51 -17.47
CA ASN A 108 -10.68 10.79 -17.27
C ASN A 108 -9.91 11.19 -18.54
#